data_93479d45b24cd8452c5a1844b56f088f
#
_entry.id   93479d45b24cd8452c5a1844b56f088f
#
_cell.length_a   1.000
_cell.length_b   1.000
_cell.length_c   1.000
_cell.angle_alpha   90.00
_cell.angle_beta   90.00
_cell.angle_gamma   90.00
#
_symmetry.space_group_name_H-M   'P 1'
#
loop_
_entity.id
_entity.type
_entity.pdbx_description
1 polymer ?
#
loop_
_entity_poly.entity_id
_entity_poly.type
_entity_poly.pdbx_seq_one_letter_code
_entity_poly.pdbx_strand_id
1 'polypeptide(L)'
;MSAPVLLVLGAGPGVGLAVARLFAGDGYAVFLATRLAAEAEPLVAELRGEGHTADGGGVDLSDPADITRLVTEVGEQLGRIDVLHFNPSMFREADPLELSVPELIEDFTIGAAALLPAVQGALPFFADGARVLVTGSAAADKPWNKAASLGVQKAAVRNLVTSLDTTLAPKGFRAVAVQINGVLGSGAFTRDLVAEALYSAATRSLDEWTPHVSYDG
;
A
#
# COMPACT_ATOMS: atom_id res chain seq x y z
N MET A 1 7.04 -25.54 -3.47
CA MET A 1 6.18 -24.36 -3.78
C MET A 1 7.09 -23.14 -3.68
N SER A 2 6.96 -22.16 -4.59
CA SER A 2 7.67 -20.87 -4.46
C SER A 2 7.23 -20.14 -3.20
N ALA A 3 8.12 -19.31 -2.61
CA ALA A 3 7.77 -18.47 -1.48
C ALA A 3 6.59 -17.54 -1.85
N PRO A 4 5.71 -17.19 -0.90
CA PRO A 4 4.71 -16.16 -1.13
C PRO A 4 5.37 -14.81 -1.38
N VAL A 5 4.68 -13.89 -2.05
CA VAL A 5 5.24 -12.61 -2.51
C VAL A 5 4.45 -11.43 -1.97
N LEU A 6 5.16 -10.48 -1.36
CA LEU A 6 4.67 -9.15 -1.03
C LEU A 6 5.25 -8.13 -2.01
N LEU A 7 4.39 -7.40 -2.72
CA LEU A 7 4.75 -6.22 -3.49
C LEU A 7 4.28 -4.96 -2.75
N VAL A 8 5.21 -4.07 -2.39
CA VAL A 8 4.91 -2.79 -1.73
C VAL A 8 5.08 -1.64 -2.72
N LEU A 9 4.00 -0.94 -3.05
CA LEU A 9 4.03 0.31 -3.81
C LEU A 9 4.06 1.51 -2.84
N GLY A 10 4.98 2.43 -3.05
CA GLY A 10 5.23 3.55 -2.12
C GLY A 10 5.98 3.07 -0.87
N ALA A 11 6.96 2.20 -1.06
CA ALA A 11 7.87 1.79 0.00
C ALA A 11 8.69 2.99 0.51
N GLY A 12 8.96 2.98 1.80
CA GLY A 12 9.79 3.97 2.47
C GLY A 12 10.30 3.43 3.80
N PRO A 13 11.22 4.13 4.49
CA PRO A 13 11.85 3.67 5.73
C PRO A 13 10.90 3.65 6.94
N GLY A 14 9.66 4.09 6.76
CA GLY A 14 8.60 4.07 7.77
C GLY A 14 7.76 2.80 7.72
N VAL A 15 6.44 2.99 7.58
CA VAL A 15 5.44 1.90 7.60
C VAL A 15 5.68 0.87 6.50
N GLY A 16 6.06 1.29 5.28
CA GLY A 16 6.28 0.37 4.16
C GLY A 16 7.37 -0.67 4.46
N LEU A 17 8.52 -0.25 5.00
CA LEU A 17 9.60 -1.16 5.40
C LEU A 17 9.21 -2.02 6.61
N ALA A 18 8.51 -1.46 7.59
CA ALA A 18 8.07 -2.22 8.77
C ALA A 18 7.07 -3.33 8.39
N VAL A 19 6.11 -3.05 7.49
CA VAL A 19 5.21 -4.08 6.93
C VAL A 19 6.00 -5.14 6.18
N ALA A 20 6.93 -4.70 5.31
CA ALA A 20 7.78 -5.61 4.55
C ALA A 20 8.56 -6.58 5.44
N ARG A 21 9.10 -6.09 6.56
CA ARG A 21 9.83 -6.91 7.54
C ARG A 21 8.95 -7.98 8.19
N LEU A 22 7.71 -7.66 8.55
CA LEU A 22 6.78 -8.64 9.12
C LEU A 22 6.47 -9.77 8.14
N PHE A 23 6.13 -9.43 6.89
CA PHE A 23 5.87 -10.45 5.87
C PHE A 23 7.13 -11.27 5.53
N ALA A 24 8.30 -10.61 5.45
CA ALA A 24 9.57 -11.29 5.21
C ALA A 24 9.91 -12.27 6.34
N GLY A 25 9.60 -11.92 7.62
CA GLY A 25 9.71 -12.80 8.78
C GLY A 25 8.85 -14.06 8.67
N ASP A 26 7.71 -13.97 7.96
CA ASP A 26 6.82 -15.11 7.64
C ASP A 26 7.21 -15.83 6.34
N GLY A 27 8.39 -15.56 5.80
CA GLY A 27 8.94 -16.27 4.64
C GLY A 27 8.48 -15.74 3.29
N TYR A 28 7.90 -14.54 3.21
CA TYR A 28 7.59 -13.91 1.93
C TYR A 28 8.87 -13.39 1.26
N ALA A 29 8.95 -13.55 -0.05
CA ALA A 29 9.82 -12.72 -0.88
C ALA A 29 9.20 -11.34 -1.03
N VAL A 30 9.99 -10.29 -0.83
CA VAL A 30 9.49 -8.91 -0.79
C VAL A 30 10.03 -8.11 -1.97
N PHE A 31 9.16 -7.37 -2.67
CA PHE A 31 9.57 -6.35 -3.63
C PHE A 31 9.15 -4.96 -3.15
N LEU A 32 10.14 -4.05 -3.05
CA LEU A 32 9.95 -2.68 -2.57
C LEU A 32 9.99 -1.70 -3.75
N ALA A 33 8.84 -1.15 -4.14
CA ALA A 33 8.75 -0.13 -5.17
C ALA A 33 8.71 1.27 -4.55
N THR A 34 9.71 2.08 -4.90
CA THR A 34 9.88 3.47 -4.50
C THR A 34 9.76 4.39 -5.72
N ARG A 35 9.79 5.69 -5.54
CA ARG A 35 9.75 6.63 -6.69
C ARG A 35 10.99 6.49 -7.57
N LEU A 36 12.16 6.40 -6.99
CA LEU A 36 13.43 6.20 -7.68
C LEU A 36 14.06 4.88 -7.23
N ALA A 37 14.54 4.06 -8.14
CA ALA A 37 15.15 2.77 -7.81
C ALA A 37 16.27 2.89 -6.75
N ALA A 38 17.07 3.95 -6.79
CA ALA A 38 18.11 4.22 -5.80
C ALA A 38 17.57 4.40 -4.36
N GLU A 39 16.30 4.78 -4.19
CA GLU A 39 15.67 4.88 -2.87
C GLU A 39 15.29 3.49 -2.30
N ALA A 40 15.09 2.49 -3.16
CA ALA A 40 14.81 1.11 -2.74
C ALA A 40 16.08 0.38 -2.25
N GLU A 41 17.23 0.69 -2.81
CA GLU A 41 18.49 -0.02 -2.53
C GLU A 41 18.82 -0.14 -1.03
N PRO A 42 18.81 0.94 -0.21
CA PRO A 42 19.11 0.85 1.22
C PRO A 42 18.06 0.02 1.98
N LEU A 43 16.77 0.08 1.58
CA LEU A 43 15.70 -0.67 2.22
C LEU A 43 15.84 -2.18 1.93
N VAL A 44 16.15 -2.51 0.69
CA VAL A 44 16.45 -3.89 0.26
C VAL A 44 17.69 -4.43 0.96
N ALA A 45 18.76 -3.61 1.06
CA ALA A 45 19.99 -4.01 1.75
C ALA A 45 19.74 -4.30 3.24
N GLU A 46 18.87 -3.52 3.90
CA GLU A 46 18.49 -3.74 5.29
C GLU A 46 17.78 -5.09 5.47
N LEU A 47 16.75 -5.39 4.66
CA LEU A 47 16.04 -6.68 4.73
C LEU A 47 16.95 -7.88 4.38
N ARG A 48 17.83 -7.73 3.38
CA ARG A 48 18.82 -8.77 3.04
C ARG A 48 19.83 -8.98 4.16
N GLY A 49 20.25 -7.91 4.85
CA GLY A 49 21.14 -7.97 6.01
C GLY A 49 20.51 -8.71 7.20
N GLU A 50 19.18 -8.69 7.31
CA GLU A 50 18.38 -9.45 8.28
C GLU A 50 18.15 -10.91 7.84
N GLY A 51 18.63 -11.31 6.66
CA GLY A 51 18.51 -12.69 6.13
C GLY A 51 17.26 -12.93 5.28
N HIS A 52 16.53 -11.88 4.91
CA HIS A 52 15.30 -11.98 4.12
C HIS A 52 15.55 -11.91 2.61
N THR A 53 14.64 -12.52 1.84
CA THR A 53 14.61 -12.39 0.37
C THR A 53 13.89 -11.08 0.01
N ALA A 54 14.64 -10.12 -0.51
CA ALA A 54 14.11 -8.82 -0.89
C ALA A 54 14.71 -8.33 -2.20
N ASP A 55 13.93 -7.60 -2.98
CA ASP A 55 14.34 -6.88 -4.18
C ASP A 55 13.60 -5.54 -4.24
N GLY A 56 13.94 -4.67 -5.19
CA GLY A 56 13.26 -3.39 -5.30
C GLY A 56 13.52 -2.66 -6.60
N GLY A 57 12.71 -1.64 -6.86
CA GLY A 57 12.81 -0.86 -8.08
C GLY A 57 12.09 0.48 -7.99
N GLY A 58 12.20 1.25 -9.08
CA GLY A 58 11.54 2.55 -9.21
C GLY A 58 10.21 2.44 -9.96
N VAL A 59 9.22 3.26 -9.54
CA VAL A 59 7.94 3.42 -10.22
C VAL A 59 7.42 4.85 -10.08
N ASP A 60 7.00 5.42 -11.19
CA ASP A 60 6.25 6.67 -11.19
C ASP A 60 4.75 6.38 -10.99
N LEU A 61 4.26 6.64 -9.79
CA LEU A 61 2.84 6.42 -9.46
C LEU A 61 1.90 7.45 -10.11
N SER A 62 2.42 8.45 -10.81
CA SER A 62 1.63 9.36 -11.64
C SER A 62 1.41 8.83 -13.06
N ASP A 63 2.18 7.81 -13.48
CA ASP A 63 2.06 7.17 -14.79
C ASP A 63 1.44 5.75 -14.68
N PRO A 64 0.17 5.56 -15.11
CA PRO A 64 -0.47 4.26 -15.10
C PRO A 64 0.25 3.18 -15.93
N ALA A 65 0.97 3.58 -17.00
CA ALA A 65 1.71 2.63 -17.83
C ALA A 65 2.96 2.13 -17.10
N ASP A 66 3.67 3.00 -16.38
CA ASP A 66 4.83 2.63 -15.59
C ASP A 66 4.44 1.72 -14.41
N ILE A 67 3.31 2.02 -13.74
CA ILE A 67 2.76 1.15 -12.69
C ILE A 67 2.47 -0.25 -13.24
N THR A 68 1.73 -0.33 -14.37
CA THR A 68 1.39 -1.61 -14.98
C THR A 68 2.63 -2.39 -15.39
N ARG A 69 3.62 -1.71 -15.98
CA ARG A 69 4.92 -2.29 -16.37
C ARG A 69 5.61 -2.92 -15.15
N LEU A 70 5.83 -2.13 -14.08
CA LEU A 70 6.53 -2.63 -12.89
C LEU A 70 5.82 -3.83 -12.28
N VAL A 71 4.50 -3.73 -12.07
CA VAL A 71 3.73 -4.80 -11.43
C VAL A 71 3.75 -6.08 -12.27
N THR A 72 3.69 -5.96 -13.60
CA THR A 72 3.81 -7.10 -14.53
C THR A 72 5.20 -7.72 -14.45
N GLU A 73 6.26 -6.92 -14.51
CA GLU A 73 7.66 -7.38 -14.39
C GLU A 73 7.88 -8.15 -13.08
N VAL A 74 7.39 -7.63 -11.96
CA VAL A 74 7.48 -8.30 -10.65
C VAL A 74 6.69 -9.62 -10.65
N GLY A 75 5.47 -9.61 -11.21
CA GLY A 75 4.64 -10.81 -11.32
C GLY A 75 5.29 -11.89 -12.20
N GLU A 76 5.90 -11.52 -13.32
CA GLU A 76 6.64 -12.43 -14.21
C GLU A 76 7.93 -12.95 -13.55
N GLN A 77 8.68 -12.08 -12.88
CA GLN A 77 9.93 -12.45 -12.22
C GLN A 77 9.73 -13.41 -11.05
N LEU A 78 8.72 -13.14 -10.19
CA LEU A 78 8.47 -13.90 -8.97
C LEU A 78 7.41 -14.99 -9.14
N GLY A 79 6.68 -14.97 -10.25
CA GLY A 79 5.69 -15.96 -10.65
C GLY A 79 4.35 -15.88 -9.93
N ARG A 80 4.23 -15.00 -8.91
CA ARG A 80 3.01 -14.81 -8.11
C ARG A 80 3.05 -13.49 -7.32
N ILE A 81 1.88 -13.03 -6.90
CA ILE A 81 1.70 -11.93 -5.93
C ILE A 81 0.64 -12.39 -4.93
N ASP A 82 1.01 -12.50 -3.66
CA ASP A 82 0.10 -12.91 -2.57
C ASP A 82 -0.47 -11.69 -1.84
N VAL A 83 0.35 -10.65 -1.71
CA VAL A 83 -0.08 -9.38 -1.12
C VAL A 83 0.44 -8.21 -1.96
N LEU A 84 -0.49 -7.38 -2.44
CA LEU A 84 -0.20 -6.08 -3.02
C LEU A 84 -0.47 -5.02 -1.96
N HIS A 85 0.57 -4.41 -1.40
CA HIS A 85 0.46 -3.34 -0.42
C HIS A 85 0.57 -1.97 -1.10
N PHE A 86 -0.53 -1.22 -1.11
CA PHE A 86 -0.58 0.16 -1.59
C PHE A 86 -0.43 1.11 -0.41
N ASN A 87 0.74 1.77 -0.32
CA ASN A 87 1.13 2.62 0.80
C ASN A 87 1.40 4.10 0.46
N PRO A 88 1.11 4.60 -0.77
CA PRO A 88 1.40 5.99 -1.09
C PRO A 88 0.56 6.96 -0.27
N SER A 89 1.16 8.14 -0.02
CA SER A 89 0.48 9.27 0.61
C SER A 89 1.18 10.55 0.19
N MET A 90 0.42 11.47 -0.38
CA MET A 90 0.90 12.81 -0.69
C MET A 90 0.47 13.76 0.43
N PHE A 91 1.45 14.42 1.04
CA PHE A 91 1.19 15.44 2.03
C PHE A 91 1.60 16.80 1.47
N ARG A 92 0.59 17.64 1.25
CA ARG A 92 0.75 19.02 0.80
C ARG A 92 0.10 19.95 1.84
N GLU A 93 0.87 20.87 2.36
CA GLU A 93 0.34 21.88 3.29
C GLU A 93 -0.31 23.00 2.45
N ALA A 94 -1.62 22.86 2.23
CA ALA A 94 -2.46 23.82 1.55
C ALA A 94 -3.91 23.64 1.99
N ASP A 95 -4.57 24.75 2.34
CA ASP A 95 -5.99 24.74 2.64
C ASP A 95 -6.83 24.82 1.34
N PRO A 96 -8.16 24.61 1.41
CA PRO A 96 -9.00 24.60 0.20
C PRO A 96 -9.07 25.93 -0.57
N LEU A 97 -8.62 27.04 0.01
CA LEU A 97 -8.58 28.35 -0.67
C LEU A 97 -7.22 28.58 -1.36
N GLU A 98 -6.19 27.83 -0.96
CA GLU A 98 -4.83 27.91 -1.50
C GLU A 98 -4.52 26.79 -2.50
N LEU A 99 -5.11 25.60 -2.28
CA LEU A 99 -4.89 24.41 -3.09
C LEU A 99 -5.41 24.60 -4.51
N SER A 100 -4.54 24.50 -5.49
CA SER A 100 -4.95 24.55 -6.89
C SER A 100 -5.52 23.22 -7.39
N VAL A 101 -6.35 23.26 -8.43
CA VAL A 101 -6.89 22.04 -9.07
C VAL A 101 -5.80 21.12 -9.61
N PRO A 102 -4.75 21.61 -10.31
CA PRO A 102 -3.65 20.75 -10.74
C PRO A 102 -2.95 19.99 -9.58
N GLU A 103 -2.67 20.67 -8.47
CA GLU A 103 -2.06 20.05 -7.28
C GLU A 103 -2.97 18.99 -6.64
N LEU A 104 -4.29 19.27 -6.56
CA LEU A 104 -5.25 18.29 -6.09
C LEU A 104 -5.28 17.03 -6.97
N ILE A 105 -5.25 17.21 -8.30
CA ILE A 105 -5.24 16.11 -9.27
C ILE A 105 -3.94 15.30 -9.14
N GLU A 106 -2.79 15.96 -9.02
CA GLU A 106 -1.49 15.30 -8.80
C GLU A 106 -1.53 14.41 -7.55
N ASP A 107 -1.89 14.99 -6.41
CA ASP A 107 -1.95 14.29 -5.14
C ASP A 107 -2.97 13.13 -5.16
N PHE A 108 -4.13 13.33 -5.80
CA PHE A 108 -5.15 12.30 -6.00
C PHE A 108 -4.65 11.17 -6.91
N THR A 109 -3.94 11.50 -7.98
CA THR A 109 -3.41 10.52 -8.93
C THR A 109 -2.46 9.56 -8.23
N ILE A 110 -1.50 10.09 -7.47
CA ILE A 110 -0.50 9.29 -6.75
C ILE A 110 -1.12 8.57 -5.54
N GLY A 111 -1.93 9.28 -4.74
CA GLY A 111 -2.43 8.78 -3.46
C GLY A 111 -3.67 7.89 -3.55
N ALA A 112 -4.36 7.86 -4.71
CA ALA A 112 -5.59 7.09 -4.87
C ALA A 112 -5.72 6.40 -6.23
N ALA A 113 -5.65 7.15 -7.36
CA ALA A 113 -5.94 6.60 -8.68
C ALA A 113 -4.92 5.52 -9.11
N ALA A 114 -3.66 5.64 -8.67
CA ALA A 114 -2.59 4.66 -8.91
C ALA A 114 -2.91 3.24 -8.42
N LEU A 115 -3.85 3.08 -7.48
CA LEU A 115 -4.29 1.76 -7.01
C LEU A 115 -4.96 0.95 -8.14
N LEU A 116 -5.66 1.58 -9.07
CA LEU A 116 -6.36 0.88 -10.14
C LEU A 116 -5.40 0.14 -11.10
N PRO A 117 -4.44 0.81 -11.78
CA PRO A 117 -3.49 0.12 -12.64
C PRO A 117 -2.63 -0.89 -11.88
N ALA A 118 -2.33 -0.65 -10.59
CA ALA A 118 -1.61 -1.60 -9.75
C ALA A 118 -2.38 -2.91 -9.56
N VAL A 119 -3.66 -2.85 -9.19
CA VAL A 119 -4.50 -4.04 -9.02
C VAL A 119 -4.76 -4.73 -10.35
N GLN A 120 -5.03 -3.96 -11.41
CA GLN A 120 -5.28 -4.51 -12.76
C GLN A 120 -4.05 -5.25 -13.31
N GLY A 121 -2.85 -4.69 -13.13
CA GLY A 121 -1.59 -5.33 -13.53
C GLY A 121 -1.24 -6.56 -12.68
N ALA A 122 -1.57 -6.54 -11.39
CA ALA A 122 -1.32 -7.66 -10.47
C ALA A 122 -2.28 -8.84 -10.66
N LEU A 123 -3.50 -8.59 -11.16
CA LEU A 123 -4.57 -9.58 -11.21
C LEU A 123 -4.18 -10.91 -11.91
N PRO A 124 -3.42 -10.94 -13.03
CA PRO A 124 -2.97 -12.17 -13.66
C PRO A 124 -2.01 -13.01 -12.81
N PHE A 125 -1.36 -12.40 -11.84
CA PHE A 125 -0.34 -12.98 -10.97
C PHE A 125 -0.84 -13.25 -9.54
N PHE A 126 -2.08 -12.88 -9.21
CA PHE A 126 -2.63 -13.12 -7.89
C PHE A 126 -2.67 -14.61 -7.58
N ALA A 127 -1.99 -14.98 -6.49
CA ALA A 127 -2.06 -16.33 -5.94
C ALA A 127 -3.43 -16.58 -5.29
N ASP A 128 -3.79 -17.86 -5.11
CA ASP A 128 -5.01 -18.22 -4.40
C ASP A 128 -5.08 -17.54 -3.02
N GLY A 129 -6.16 -16.83 -2.79
CA GLY A 129 -6.34 -16.07 -1.57
C GLY A 129 -5.59 -14.74 -1.48
N ALA A 130 -5.09 -14.20 -2.59
CA ALA A 130 -4.34 -12.93 -2.61
C ALA A 130 -5.10 -11.75 -1.97
N ARG A 131 -4.34 -10.81 -1.44
CA ARG A 131 -4.82 -9.63 -0.70
C ARG A 131 -4.31 -8.34 -1.31
N VAL A 132 -5.20 -7.36 -1.44
CA VAL A 132 -4.86 -5.96 -1.67
C VAL A 132 -4.93 -5.25 -0.31
N LEU A 133 -3.80 -4.82 0.21
CA LEU A 133 -3.66 -4.12 1.48
C LEU A 133 -3.43 -2.64 1.21
N VAL A 134 -4.17 -1.76 1.87
CA VAL A 134 -4.06 -0.30 1.67
C VAL A 134 -3.85 0.41 2.99
N THR A 135 -2.85 1.29 3.04
CA THR A 135 -2.63 2.19 4.17
C THR A 135 -3.60 3.38 4.09
N GLY A 136 -4.66 3.29 4.89
CA GLY A 136 -5.66 4.34 5.07
C GLY A 136 -5.24 5.39 6.11
N SER A 137 -6.14 6.34 6.37
CA SER A 137 -5.92 7.41 7.35
C SER A 137 -7.25 7.95 7.87
N ALA A 138 -7.27 8.43 9.11
CA ALA A 138 -8.36 9.22 9.69
C ALA A 138 -8.76 10.43 8.82
N ALA A 139 -7.84 10.93 8.01
CA ALA A 139 -8.10 12.05 7.09
C ALA A 139 -9.23 11.74 6.08
N ALA A 140 -9.56 10.47 5.87
CA ALA A 140 -10.70 10.08 5.03
C ALA A 140 -12.06 10.55 5.59
N ASP A 141 -12.21 10.57 6.92
CA ASP A 141 -13.45 10.96 7.61
C ASP A 141 -13.32 12.29 8.36
N LYS A 142 -12.11 12.61 8.80
CA LYS A 142 -11.81 13.79 9.62
C LYS A 142 -10.65 14.56 8.95
N PRO A 143 -10.90 15.19 7.79
CA PRO A 143 -9.84 15.87 7.05
C PRO A 143 -9.30 17.07 7.84
N TRP A 144 -7.98 17.24 7.79
CA TRP A 144 -7.35 18.44 8.30
C TRP A 144 -7.36 19.52 7.21
N ASN A 145 -7.96 20.66 7.49
CA ASN A 145 -8.13 21.71 6.49
C ASN A 145 -6.81 22.26 5.91
N LYS A 146 -5.68 22.19 6.68
CA LYS A 146 -4.36 22.60 6.20
C LYS A 146 -3.65 21.58 5.31
N ALA A 147 -4.25 20.41 5.09
CA ALA A 147 -3.77 19.39 4.17
C ALA A 147 -4.99 18.79 3.42
N ALA A 148 -5.70 19.65 2.70
CA ALA A 148 -7.00 19.32 2.11
C ALA A 148 -6.93 18.16 1.11
N SER A 149 -5.88 18.10 0.28
CA SER A 149 -5.69 17.01 -0.70
C SER A 149 -5.49 15.65 -0.04
N LEU A 150 -4.86 15.60 1.15
CA LEU A 150 -4.71 14.35 1.90
C LEU A 150 -6.06 13.72 2.24
N GLY A 151 -7.02 14.51 2.70
CA GLY A 151 -8.38 14.05 2.99
C GLY A 151 -9.06 13.46 1.75
N VAL A 152 -8.98 14.18 0.63
CA VAL A 152 -9.58 13.75 -0.64
C VAL A 152 -9.01 12.41 -1.11
N GLN A 153 -7.67 12.26 -1.17
CA GLN A 153 -7.05 11.01 -1.63
C GLN A 153 -7.37 9.84 -0.69
N LYS A 154 -7.38 10.05 0.64
CA LYS A 154 -7.67 8.98 1.61
C LYS A 154 -9.15 8.58 1.62
N ALA A 155 -10.07 9.51 1.43
CA ALA A 155 -11.50 9.21 1.23
C ALA A 155 -11.74 8.43 -0.08
N ALA A 156 -11.08 8.83 -1.16
CA ALA A 156 -11.16 8.15 -2.45
C ALA A 156 -10.63 6.72 -2.39
N VAL A 157 -9.44 6.51 -1.83
CA VAL A 157 -8.85 5.18 -1.70
C VAL A 157 -9.72 4.27 -0.82
N ARG A 158 -10.27 4.79 0.26
CA ARG A 158 -11.19 4.05 1.14
C ARG A 158 -12.44 3.59 0.38
N ASN A 159 -13.07 4.47 -0.40
CA ASN A 159 -14.23 4.13 -1.22
C ASN A 159 -13.86 3.08 -2.29
N LEU A 160 -12.71 3.26 -2.95
CA LEU A 160 -12.24 2.35 -3.99
C LEU A 160 -11.97 0.95 -3.45
N VAL A 161 -11.42 0.80 -2.24
CA VAL A 161 -11.21 -0.49 -1.58
C VAL A 161 -12.52 -1.25 -1.37
N THR A 162 -13.62 -0.58 -1.01
CA THR A 162 -14.95 -1.22 -0.91
C THR A 162 -15.38 -1.84 -2.24
N SER A 163 -15.23 -1.08 -3.32
CA SER A 163 -15.57 -1.54 -4.67
C SER A 163 -14.67 -2.68 -5.14
N LEU A 164 -13.36 -2.57 -4.86
CA LEU A 164 -12.39 -3.62 -5.17
C LEU A 164 -12.67 -4.90 -4.42
N ASP A 165 -12.94 -4.84 -3.11
CA ASP A 165 -13.24 -6.03 -2.31
C ASP A 165 -14.47 -6.76 -2.84
N THR A 166 -15.54 -6.02 -3.16
CA THR A 166 -16.76 -6.59 -3.75
C THR A 166 -16.49 -7.27 -5.10
N THR A 167 -15.62 -6.67 -5.93
CA THR A 167 -15.26 -7.19 -7.26
C THR A 167 -14.33 -8.40 -7.19
N LEU A 168 -13.42 -8.41 -6.22
CA LEU A 168 -12.39 -9.43 -6.06
C LEU A 168 -12.89 -10.66 -5.30
N ALA A 169 -13.84 -10.50 -4.36
CA ALA A 169 -14.35 -11.58 -3.51
C ALA A 169 -14.85 -12.80 -4.30
N PRO A 170 -15.65 -12.68 -5.39
CA PRO A 170 -16.08 -13.83 -6.19
C PRO A 170 -14.93 -14.57 -6.89
N LYS A 171 -13.75 -13.95 -6.99
CA LYS A 171 -12.54 -14.52 -7.59
C LYS A 171 -11.61 -15.16 -6.54
N GLY A 172 -12.00 -15.15 -5.25
CA GLY A 172 -11.21 -15.67 -4.14
C GLY A 172 -10.17 -14.69 -3.59
N PHE A 173 -10.17 -13.43 -4.03
CA PHE A 173 -9.26 -12.37 -3.58
C PHE A 173 -9.99 -11.37 -2.71
N ARG A 174 -9.27 -10.63 -1.89
CA ARG A 174 -9.87 -9.64 -1.00
C ARG A 174 -9.08 -8.33 -0.99
N ALA A 175 -9.76 -7.23 -0.68
CA ALA A 175 -9.12 -5.92 -0.48
C ALA A 175 -9.47 -5.34 0.89
N VAL A 176 -8.50 -4.75 1.58
CA VAL A 176 -8.67 -4.13 2.89
C VAL A 176 -7.88 -2.83 3.01
N ALA A 177 -8.52 -1.80 3.58
CA ALA A 177 -7.85 -0.59 4.04
C ALA A 177 -7.81 -0.56 5.57
N VAL A 178 -6.63 -0.28 6.13
CA VAL A 178 -6.47 0.00 7.56
C VAL A 178 -6.44 1.50 7.76
N GLN A 179 -7.46 2.02 8.44
CA GLN A 179 -7.56 3.45 8.74
C GLN A 179 -6.77 3.76 10.00
N ILE A 180 -5.66 4.46 9.84
CA ILE A 180 -4.80 4.88 10.95
C ILE A 180 -5.39 6.15 11.56
N ASN A 181 -5.89 6.05 12.80
CA ASN A 181 -6.60 7.14 13.49
C ASN A 181 -5.68 7.96 14.41
N GLY A 182 -4.44 8.18 14.00
CA GLY A 182 -3.47 8.95 14.76
C GLY A 182 -2.31 9.48 13.91
N VAL A 183 -1.41 10.19 14.57
CA VAL A 183 -0.22 10.78 13.93
C VAL A 183 0.94 9.80 14.02
N LEU A 184 1.45 9.39 12.87
CA LEU A 184 2.59 8.49 12.79
C LEU A 184 3.81 9.02 13.52
N GLY A 185 4.48 8.15 14.28
CA GLY A 185 5.66 8.48 15.06
C GLY A 185 5.37 8.95 16.49
N SER A 186 4.10 8.93 16.94
CA SER A 186 3.72 9.34 18.29
C SER A 186 2.91 8.27 19.03
N GLY A 187 3.20 8.05 20.31
CA GLY A 187 2.42 7.16 21.18
C GLY A 187 2.29 5.74 20.60
N ALA A 188 1.06 5.27 20.48
CA ALA A 188 0.70 3.97 19.92
C ALA A 188 0.79 3.91 18.37
N PHE A 189 1.15 5.02 17.70
CA PHE A 189 1.22 5.09 16.24
C PHE A 189 2.67 5.05 15.73
N THR A 190 3.52 4.23 16.37
CA THR A 190 4.85 3.93 15.83
C THR A 190 4.73 3.16 14.51
N ARG A 191 5.74 3.24 13.66
CA ARG A 191 5.76 2.50 12.39
C ARG A 191 5.55 1.00 12.58
N ASP A 192 6.09 0.44 13.66
CA ASP A 192 6.05 -1.01 13.93
C ASP A 192 4.63 -1.44 14.37
N LEU A 193 4.00 -0.73 15.30
CA LEU A 193 2.63 -1.00 15.74
C LEU A 193 1.60 -0.80 14.62
N VAL A 194 1.80 0.22 13.77
CA VAL A 194 0.96 0.41 12.58
C VAL A 194 1.18 -0.73 11.57
N ALA A 195 2.42 -1.19 11.41
CA ALA A 195 2.72 -2.33 10.54
C ALA A 195 2.08 -3.63 11.04
N GLU A 196 2.07 -3.87 12.36
CA GLU A 196 1.36 -5.00 12.96
C GLU A 196 -0.14 -4.97 12.68
N ALA A 197 -0.76 -3.79 12.76
CA ALA A 197 -2.18 -3.63 12.42
C ALA A 197 -2.47 -3.91 10.93
N LEU A 198 -1.60 -3.43 10.04
CA LEU A 198 -1.68 -3.69 8.60
C LEU A 198 -1.49 -5.18 8.30
N TYR A 199 -0.47 -5.80 8.89
CA TYR A 199 -0.19 -7.23 8.77
C TYR A 199 -1.38 -8.08 9.23
N SER A 200 -1.90 -7.81 10.44
CA SER A 200 -3.06 -8.50 11.00
C SER A 200 -4.31 -8.36 10.13
N ALA A 201 -4.53 -7.18 9.55
CA ALA A 201 -5.65 -6.95 8.64
C ALA A 201 -5.54 -7.77 7.35
N ALA A 202 -4.34 -7.93 6.80
CA ALA A 202 -4.11 -8.70 5.58
C ALA A 202 -4.18 -10.22 5.79
N THR A 203 -3.76 -10.69 6.97
CA THR A 203 -3.64 -12.14 7.27
C THR A 203 -4.84 -12.74 8.00
N ARG A 204 -5.82 -11.92 8.38
CA ARG A 204 -7.02 -12.39 9.10
C ARG A 204 -7.86 -13.38 8.27
N SER A 205 -8.66 -14.17 8.99
CA SER A 205 -9.57 -15.15 8.40
C SER A 205 -10.69 -14.50 7.57
N LEU A 206 -11.26 -15.26 6.62
CA LEU A 206 -12.38 -14.78 5.80
C LEU A 206 -13.66 -14.58 6.62
N ASP A 207 -13.84 -15.32 7.71
CA ASP A 207 -15.02 -15.21 8.57
C ASP A 207 -15.06 -13.86 9.33
N GLU A 208 -13.88 -13.25 9.53
CA GLU A 208 -13.73 -11.94 10.18
C GLU A 208 -13.51 -10.81 9.16
N TRP A 209 -13.66 -11.10 7.86
CA TRP A 209 -13.30 -10.16 6.82
C TRP A 209 -14.24 -8.96 6.74
N THR A 210 -13.66 -7.80 6.76
CA THR A 210 -14.29 -6.52 6.40
C THR A 210 -13.33 -5.73 5.53
N PRO A 211 -13.79 -4.95 4.54
CA PRO A 211 -12.90 -4.16 3.68
C PRO A 211 -12.25 -2.98 4.39
N HIS A 212 -12.67 -2.70 5.63
CA HIS A 212 -12.12 -1.61 6.45
C HIS A 212 -11.82 -2.07 7.86
N VAL A 213 -10.67 -1.67 8.37
CA VAL A 213 -10.23 -1.86 9.75
C VAL A 213 -9.79 -0.52 10.31
N SER A 214 -10.23 -0.18 11.51
CA SER A 214 -9.71 0.96 12.25
C SER A 214 -8.55 0.52 13.13
N TYR A 215 -7.52 1.36 13.16
CA TYR A 215 -6.43 1.28 14.13
C TYR A 215 -6.44 2.55 14.97
N ASP A 216 -6.78 2.41 16.25
CA ASP A 216 -6.99 3.50 17.19
C ASP A 216 -5.84 3.63 18.21
N GLY A 217 -4.82 2.77 18.11
CA GLY A 217 -3.63 2.75 18.97
C GLY A 217 -3.74 1.84 20.17
#